data_2455c6e7eb780391ec5f1f6e10b028fa
#
_entry.id   2455c6e7eb780391ec5f1f6e10b028fa
#
_cell.length_a   1.000
_cell.length_b   1.000
_cell.length_c   1.000
_cell.angle_alpha   90.00
_cell.angle_beta   90.00
_cell.angle_gamma   90.00
#
_symmetry.space_group_name_H-M   'P 1'
#
loop_
_entity.id
_entity.type
_entity.pdbx_description
1 polymer ?
#
loop_
_entity_poly.entity_id
_entity_poly.type
_entity_poly.pdbx_seq_one_letter_code
_entity_poly.pdbx_strand_id
1 'polypeptide(L)'
;YVHHAWIYGLQEGKIFLEGVYPEAMHCFIYAMNVLFGIPVYSSLLFLGEIHTSAFLIAIYCLLREVMKSQYTVYLVLTAFLTVDVMCVDEIYGISRLQYTIPQEFGLYTEFLCAMYLIRFMRKKQDSKEKKDDMFLFTMALASSLAIHFYVTIMAFFLCGSFAVFGIRKIFQKKNFGKLIAAVIAAVVISTIPMVLAFATGTPLQGSLNWGMNIINGTDTKEGRTQVAQSINDESSMDEAARKLLESSSE
;
A
#
# COMPACT_ATOMS: atom_id res chain seq x y z
N TYR A 1 -0.32 -18.46 -1.67
CA TYR A 1 0.37 -19.04 -2.85
C TYR A 1 0.74 -17.97 -3.89
N VAL A 2 -0.19 -17.09 -4.31
CA VAL A 2 0.05 -16.06 -5.34
C VAL A 2 1.24 -15.15 -5.00
N HIS A 3 1.26 -14.54 -3.82
CA HIS A 3 2.37 -13.66 -3.39
C HIS A 3 3.73 -14.37 -3.35
N HIS A 4 3.73 -15.65 -3.04
CA HIS A 4 4.93 -16.48 -3.04
C HIS A 4 5.45 -16.67 -4.48
N ALA A 5 4.56 -16.97 -5.43
CA ALA A 5 4.92 -17.11 -6.84
C ALA A 5 5.50 -15.83 -7.42
N TRP A 6 4.94 -14.65 -7.09
CA TRP A 6 5.45 -13.36 -7.55
C TRP A 6 6.86 -13.07 -7.03
N ILE A 7 7.15 -13.42 -5.77
CA ILE A 7 8.50 -13.25 -5.20
C ILE A 7 9.50 -14.19 -5.87
N TYR A 8 9.12 -15.43 -6.17
CA TYR A 8 9.97 -16.36 -6.96
C TYR A 8 10.17 -15.86 -8.39
N GLY A 9 9.16 -15.25 -9.02
CA GLY A 9 9.32 -14.60 -10.30
C GLY A 9 10.42 -13.53 -10.28
N LEU A 10 10.51 -12.73 -9.20
CA LEU A 10 11.59 -11.76 -9.01
C LEU A 10 12.97 -12.43 -8.89
N GLN A 11 13.08 -13.61 -8.25
CA GLN A 11 14.33 -14.40 -8.19
C GLN A 11 14.78 -14.88 -9.58
N GLU A 12 13.82 -15.13 -10.49
CA GLU A 12 14.08 -15.48 -11.88
C GLU A 12 14.30 -14.25 -12.79
N GLY A 13 14.33 -13.04 -12.23
CA GLY A 13 14.46 -11.81 -12.97
C GLY A 13 13.20 -11.35 -13.70
N LYS A 14 12.05 -11.94 -13.36
CA LYS A 14 10.74 -11.58 -13.93
C LYS A 14 10.03 -10.61 -12.99
N ILE A 15 9.92 -9.36 -13.39
CA ILE A 15 9.09 -8.35 -12.71
C ILE A 15 7.70 -8.39 -13.33
N PHE A 16 6.65 -8.26 -12.52
CA PHE A 16 5.25 -8.31 -12.95
C PHE A 16 4.86 -9.65 -13.61
N LEU A 17 5.08 -10.75 -12.91
CA LEU A 17 4.88 -12.11 -13.42
C LEU A 17 3.47 -12.35 -14.02
N GLU A 18 2.43 -11.81 -13.41
CA GLU A 18 1.03 -11.94 -13.85
C GLU A 18 0.45 -10.64 -14.45
N GLY A 19 1.31 -9.71 -14.81
CA GLY A 19 0.93 -8.41 -15.34
C GLY A 19 1.24 -7.24 -14.42
N VAL A 20 1.18 -6.04 -14.98
CA VAL A 20 1.56 -4.80 -14.29
C VAL A 20 0.65 -4.52 -13.11
N TYR A 21 1.24 -4.50 -11.91
CA TYR A 21 0.58 -4.23 -10.64
C TYR A 21 1.58 -3.66 -9.62
N PRO A 22 1.16 -2.89 -8.58
CA PRO A 22 2.09 -2.44 -7.53
C PRO A 22 2.72 -3.62 -6.77
N GLU A 23 4.04 -3.77 -6.88
CA GLU A 23 4.77 -4.93 -6.33
C GLU A 23 5.77 -4.58 -5.22
N ALA A 24 5.69 -3.40 -4.60
CA ALA A 24 6.71 -2.99 -3.63
C ALA A 24 6.83 -3.92 -2.43
N MET A 25 5.75 -4.54 -1.95
CA MET A 25 5.82 -5.56 -0.88
C MET A 25 6.63 -6.78 -1.34
N HIS A 26 6.39 -7.27 -2.54
CA HIS A 26 7.11 -8.45 -3.09
C HIS A 26 8.59 -8.13 -3.30
N CYS A 27 8.88 -6.94 -3.83
CA CYS A 27 10.26 -6.44 -3.96
C CYS A 27 10.95 -6.29 -2.60
N PHE A 28 10.23 -5.85 -1.57
CA PHE A 28 10.78 -5.75 -0.21
C PHE A 28 11.14 -7.13 0.34
N ILE A 29 10.24 -8.12 0.24
CA ILE A 29 10.51 -9.49 0.69
C ILE A 29 11.66 -10.11 -0.12
N TYR A 30 11.70 -9.90 -1.43
CA TYR A 30 12.80 -10.32 -2.27
C TYR A 30 14.14 -9.71 -1.83
N ALA A 31 14.17 -8.41 -1.55
CA ALA A 31 15.37 -7.73 -1.04
C ALA A 31 15.81 -8.28 0.32
N MET A 32 14.89 -8.59 1.23
CA MET A 32 15.19 -9.24 2.51
C MET A 32 15.82 -10.63 2.32
N ASN A 33 15.33 -11.37 1.34
CA ASN A 33 15.90 -12.67 0.99
C ASN A 33 17.32 -12.56 0.42
N VAL A 34 17.53 -11.65 -0.55
CA VAL A 34 18.84 -11.51 -1.23
C VAL A 34 19.90 -10.89 -0.32
N LEU A 35 19.53 -9.85 0.45
CA LEU A 35 20.50 -9.10 1.25
C LEU A 35 20.81 -9.77 2.59
N PHE A 36 19.84 -10.43 3.19
CA PHE A 36 19.95 -10.97 4.55
C PHE A 36 19.77 -12.48 4.64
N GLY A 37 19.50 -13.16 3.52
CA GLY A 37 19.28 -14.61 3.50
C GLY A 37 17.99 -15.06 4.19
N ILE A 38 17.02 -14.14 4.44
CA ILE A 38 15.77 -14.49 5.13
C ILE A 38 14.89 -15.27 4.16
N PRO A 39 14.45 -16.50 4.52
CA PRO A 39 13.59 -17.28 3.64
C PRO A 39 12.28 -16.55 3.30
N VAL A 40 11.85 -16.62 2.06
CA VAL A 40 10.60 -15.97 1.58
C VAL A 40 9.40 -16.39 2.43
N TYR A 41 9.29 -17.70 2.74
CA TYR A 41 8.22 -18.22 3.58
C TYR A 41 8.22 -17.60 4.98
N SER A 42 9.38 -17.45 5.61
CA SER A 42 9.52 -16.80 6.92
C SER A 42 9.11 -15.33 6.84
N SER A 43 9.51 -14.63 5.78
CA SER A 43 9.09 -13.24 5.56
C SER A 43 7.58 -13.12 5.43
N LEU A 44 6.94 -13.97 4.64
CA LEU A 44 5.47 -13.99 4.49
C LEU A 44 4.74 -14.33 5.79
N LEU A 45 5.34 -15.12 6.66
CA LEU A 45 4.74 -15.50 7.94
C LEU A 45 4.84 -14.39 9.00
N PHE A 46 6.02 -13.76 9.12
CA PHE A 46 6.31 -12.84 10.22
C PHE A 46 6.19 -11.34 9.87
N LEU A 47 6.13 -11.00 8.58
CA LEU A 47 6.02 -9.60 8.19
C LEU A 47 4.69 -8.97 8.65
N GLY A 48 3.64 -9.77 8.86
CA GLY A 48 2.38 -9.37 9.46
C GLY A 48 2.56 -8.64 10.79
N GLU A 49 3.36 -9.21 11.68
CA GLU A 49 3.65 -8.63 13.00
C GLU A 49 4.42 -7.30 12.90
N ILE A 50 5.35 -7.23 11.94
CA ILE A 50 6.19 -6.05 11.73
C ILE A 50 5.35 -4.90 11.19
N HIS A 51 4.55 -5.13 10.14
CA HIS A 51 3.73 -4.06 9.57
C HIS A 51 2.60 -3.63 10.50
N THR A 52 2.01 -4.54 11.29
CA THR A 52 1.05 -4.20 12.33
C THR A 52 1.66 -3.29 13.38
N SER A 53 2.88 -3.59 13.83
CA SER A 53 3.62 -2.73 14.75
C SER A 53 3.90 -1.35 14.13
N ALA A 54 4.33 -1.29 12.87
CA ALA A 54 4.55 -0.04 12.13
C ALA A 54 3.25 0.77 11.99
N PHE A 55 2.14 0.12 11.72
CA PHE A 55 0.81 0.71 11.64
C PHE A 55 0.39 1.38 12.96
N LEU A 56 0.55 0.69 14.09
CA LEU A 56 0.22 1.23 15.41
C LEU A 56 1.11 2.43 15.78
N ILE A 57 2.41 2.36 15.44
CA ILE A 57 3.35 3.46 15.65
C ILE A 57 2.95 4.67 14.78
N ALA A 58 2.57 4.44 13.52
CA ALA A 58 2.16 5.51 12.61
C ALA A 58 0.89 6.23 13.10
N ILE A 59 -0.12 5.48 13.57
CA ILE A 59 -1.31 6.06 14.21
C ILE A 59 -0.93 6.86 15.45
N TYR A 60 -0.12 6.30 16.33
CA TYR A 60 0.34 7.03 17.52
C TYR A 60 1.03 8.34 17.14
N CYS A 61 1.93 8.32 16.17
CA CYS A 61 2.62 9.51 15.68
C CYS A 61 1.65 10.56 15.11
N LEU A 62 0.66 10.15 14.30
CA LEU A 62 -0.37 11.04 13.80
C LEU A 62 -1.19 11.67 14.94
N LEU A 63 -1.66 10.86 15.89
CA LEU A 63 -2.42 11.34 17.04
C LEU A 63 -1.62 12.33 17.88
N ARG A 64 -0.31 12.12 18.05
CA ARG A 64 0.60 13.06 18.73
C ARG A 64 0.72 14.41 17.99
N GLU A 65 0.63 14.41 16.67
CA GLU A 65 0.61 15.67 15.91
C GLU A 65 -0.73 16.42 16.05
N VAL A 66 -1.83 15.71 16.22
CA VAL A 66 -3.18 16.33 16.30
C VAL A 66 -3.51 16.74 17.73
N MET A 67 -3.18 15.92 18.71
CA MET A 67 -3.62 16.07 20.10
C MET A 67 -2.49 16.61 20.98
N LYS A 68 -2.83 17.58 21.85
CA LYS A 68 -1.86 18.17 22.79
C LYS A 68 -1.61 17.28 24.02
N SER A 69 -2.64 16.61 24.52
CA SER A 69 -2.59 15.79 25.71
C SER A 69 -2.15 14.37 25.37
N GLN A 70 -1.07 13.90 26.00
CA GLN A 70 -0.60 12.52 25.86
C GLN A 70 -1.62 11.51 26.40
N TYR A 71 -2.32 11.84 27.48
CA TYR A 71 -3.40 11.01 28.01
C TYR A 71 -4.52 10.80 26.99
N THR A 72 -4.93 11.88 26.30
CA THR A 72 -5.95 11.80 25.23
C THR A 72 -5.47 10.93 24.07
N VAL A 73 -4.21 10.98 23.70
CA VAL A 73 -3.64 10.10 22.64
C VAL A 73 -3.77 8.64 23.04
N TYR A 74 -3.37 8.30 24.27
CA TYR A 74 -3.48 6.90 24.73
C TYR A 74 -4.94 6.44 24.82
N LEU A 75 -5.85 7.30 25.30
CA LEU A 75 -7.27 6.97 25.36
C LEU A 75 -7.87 6.68 23.97
N VAL A 76 -7.56 7.54 23.00
CA VAL A 76 -8.06 7.37 21.63
C VAL A 76 -7.43 6.14 20.96
N LEU A 77 -6.13 5.92 21.16
CA LEU A 77 -5.46 4.74 20.62
C LEU A 77 -6.02 3.45 21.24
N THR A 78 -6.25 3.43 22.55
CA THR A 78 -6.87 2.28 23.21
C THR A 78 -8.29 2.04 22.70
N ALA A 79 -9.10 3.11 22.55
CA ALA A 79 -10.43 2.99 22.01
C ALA A 79 -10.42 2.45 20.56
N PHE A 80 -9.53 2.95 19.71
CA PHE A 80 -9.33 2.45 18.35
C PHE A 80 -8.94 0.97 18.34
N LEU A 81 -7.96 0.56 19.15
CA LEU A 81 -7.55 -0.83 19.26
C LEU A 81 -8.68 -1.74 19.71
N THR A 82 -9.46 -1.31 20.71
CA THR A 82 -10.54 -2.14 21.26
C THR A 82 -11.71 -2.21 20.27
N VAL A 83 -12.12 -1.09 19.69
CA VAL A 83 -13.33 -1.03 18.86
C VAL A 83 -13.02 -1.46 17.43
N ASP A 84 -12.11 -0.75 16.73
CA ASP A 84 -11.91 -0.97 15.31
C ASP A 84 -11.09 -2.24 15.03
N VAL A 85 -10.03 -2.47 15.81
CA VAL A 85 -9.12 -3.60 15.56
C VAL A 85 -9.68 -4.92 16.09
N MET A 86 -10.28 -4.93 17.30
CA MET A 86 -10.69 -6.17 17.95
C MET A 86 -12.17 -6.49 17.83
N CYS A 87 -13.07 -5.49 17.75
CA CYS A 87 -14.52 -5.72 17.76
C CYS A 87 -15.18 -5.59 16.40
N VAL A 88 -14.81 -4.57 15.61
CA VAL A 88 -15.44 -4.32 14.31
C VAL A 88 -14.90 -5.25 13.23
N ASP A 89 -13.61 -5.54 13.28
CA ASP A 89 -12.90 -6.49 12.40
C ASP A 89 -13.12 -6.24 10.90
N GLU A 90 -13.15 -4.97 10.53
CA GLU A 90 -13.27 -4.52 9.13
C GLU A 90 -11.88 -4.21 8.54
N ILE A 91 -11.67 -3.02 7.96
CA ILE A 91 -10.43 -2.62 7.25
C ILE A 91 -9.19 -2.73 8.14
N TYR A 92 -9.30 -2.33 9.42
CA TYR A 92 -8.22 -2.38 10.41
C TYR A 92 -8.33 -3.55 11.37
N GLY A 93 -9.20 -4.52 11.06
CA GLY A 93 -9.46 -5.66 11.93
C GLY A 93 -8.27 -6.57 12.12
N ILE A 94 -8.19 -7.19 13.31
CA ILE A 94 -7.09 -8.11 13.65
C ILE A 94 -7.03 -9.30 12.70
N SER A 95 -8.16 -9.78 12.20
CA SER A 95 -8.24 -10.86 11.24
C SER A 95 -7.50 -10.55 9.94
N ARG A 96 -7.38 -9.28 9.58
CA ARG A 96 -6.68 -8.82 8.38
C ARG A 96 -5.23 -8.42 8.66
N LEU A 97 -4.99 -7.66 9.72
CA LEU A 97 -3.67 -7.13 10.07
C LEU A 97 -2.62 -8.22 10.30
N GLN A 98 -3.04 -9.42 10.68
CA GLN A 98 -2.14 -10.56 10.87
C GLN A 98 -1.60 -11.14 9.55
N TYR A 99 -2.22 -10.86 8.41
CA TYR A 99 -1.81 -11.42 7.13
C TYR A 99 -0.82 -10.51 6.39
N THR A 100 0.21 -11.12 5.80
CA THR A 100 1.16 -10.42 4.94
C THR A 100 0.62 -10.35 3.52
N ILE A 101 -0.23 -9.37 3.27
CA ILE A 101 -0.71 -9.03 1.94
C ILE A 101 -0.44 -7.55 1.63
N PRO A 102 -0.30 -7.16 0.36
CA PRO A 102 0.16 -5.82 -0.01
C PRO A 102 -0.65 -4.69 0.59
N GLN A 103 -1.97 -4.87 0.67
CA GLN A 103 -2.88 -3.88 1.21
C GLN A 103 -2.60 -3.59 2.69
N GLU A 104 -2.51 -4.63 3.50
CA GLU A 104 -2.26 -4.53 4.94
C GLU A 104 -0.81 -4.07 5.21
N PHE A 105 0.14 -4.55 4.41
CA PHE A 105 1.53 -4.09 4.47
C PHE A 105 1.66 -2.59 4.27
N GLY A 106 0.81 -1.97 3.46
CA GLY A 106 0.84 -0.55 3.15
C GLY A 106 0.12 0.38 4.13
N LEU A 107 -0.77 -0.12 5.00
CA LEU A 107 -1.67 0.71 5.82
C LEU A 107 -0.97 1.80 6.64
N TYR A 108 0.22 1.53 7.18
CA TYR A 108 0.96 2.53 7.95
C TYR A 108 1.32 3.78 7.15
N THR A 109 1.43 3.68 5.82
CA THR A 109 1.84 4.80 4.96
C THR A 109 0.77 5.89 4.87
N GLU A 110 -0.51 5.56 4.98
CA GLU A 110 -1.60 6.54 4.94
C GLU A 110 -1.53 7.50 6.13
N PHE A 111 -1.22 6.98 7.33
CA PHE A 111 -1.06 7.77 8.54
C PHE A 111 0.20 8.63 8.49
N LEU A 112 1.28 8.13 7.89
CA LEU A 112 2.49 8.92 7.65
C LEU A 112 2.23 10.04 6.65
N CYS A 113 1.47 9.81 5.57
CA CYS A 113 1.06 10.87 4.65
C CYS A 113 0.31 11.99 5.38
N ALA A 114 -0.70 11.63 6.17
CA ALA A 114 -1.48 12.62 6.93
C ALA A 114 -0.61 13.37 7.95
N MET A 115 0.24 12.68 8.69
CA MET A 115 1.15 13.26 9.67
C MET A 115 2.08 14.30 9.03
N TYR A 116 2.77 13.94 7.95
CA TYR A 116 3.70 14.87 7.27
C TYR A 116 2.98 16.02 6.59
N LEU A 117 1.77 15.83 6.06
CA LEU A 117 0.94 16.92 5.55
C LEU A 117 0.59 17.92 6.66
N ILE A 118 0.18 17.46 7.84
CA ILE A 118 -0.13 18.32 8.99
C ILE A 118 1.11 19.10 9.42
N ARG A 119 2.26 18.44 9.54
CA ARG A 119 3.55 19.07 9.90
C ARG A 119 3.93 20.12 8.87
N PHE A 120 3.86 19.81 7.58
CA PHE A 120 4.08 20.76 6.50
C PHE A 120 3.20 22.01 6.61
N MET A 121 1.90 21.83 6.92
CA MET A 121 0.98 22.96 7.09
C MET A 121 1.27 23.83 8.33
N ARG A 122 1.87 23.25 9.37
CA ARG A 122 2.15 23.96 10.65
C ARG A 122 3.48 24.71 10.66
N LYS A 123 4.46 24.26 9.88
CA LYS A 123 5.80 24.85 9.87
C LYS A 123 5.85 26.19 9.16
N LYS A 124 6.82 27.02 9.57
CA LYS A 124 7.09 28.32 8.95
C LYS A 124 7.49 28.15 7.49
N GLN A 125 7.10 29.11 6.66
CA GLN A 125 7.42 29.09 5.24
C GLN A 125 8.94 29.09 5.02
N ASP A 126 9.38 28.29 4.06
CA ASP A 126 10.78 28.14 3.63
C ASP A 126 11.77 27.64 4.72
N SER A 127 11.29 27.14 5.87
CA SER A 127 12.14 26.47 6.85
C SER A 127 12.66 25.12 6.32
N LYS A 128 13.82 24.65 6.84
CA LYS A 128 14.38 23.34 6.48
C LYS A 128 13.41 22.23 6.85
N GLU A 129 12.87 22.28 8.06
CA GLU A 129 11.92 21.27 8.56
C GLU A 129 10.68 21.16 7.67
N LYS A 130 10.22 22.25 7.08
CA LYS A 130 9.08 22.23 6.14
C LYS A 130 9.44 21.52 4.83
N LYS A 131 10.67 21.67 4.37
CA LYS A 131 11.16 20.97 3.18
C LYS A 131 11.31 19.47 3.45
N ASP A 132 11.85 19.13 4.62
CA ASP A 132 12.02 17.75 5.06
C ASP A 132 10.64 17.05 5.21
N ASP A 133 9.65 17.72 5.84
CA ASP A 133 8.30 17.18 5.95
C ASP A 133 7.63 17.01 4.59
N MET A 134 7.88 17.91 3.62
CA MET A 134 7.37 17.75 2.25
C MET A 134 8.04 16.57 1.53
N PHE A 135 9.34 16.39 1.69
CA PHE A 135 10.05 15.24 1.14
C PHE A 135 9.51 13.94 1.72
N LEU A 136 9.34 13.86 3.05
CA LEU A 136 8.81 12.68 3.72
C LEU A 136 7.34 12.40 3.34
N PHE A 137 6.53 13.45 3.14
CA PHE A 137 5.19 13.32 2.57
C PHE A 137 5.23 12.68 1.17
N THR A 138 6.12 13.20 0.31
CA THR A 138 6.28 12.66 -1.06
C THR A 138 6.68 11.19 -1.04
N MET A 139 7.63 10.82 -0.18
CA MET A 139 8.10 9.43 -0.04
C MET A 139 7.01 8.51 0.52
N ALA A 140 6.27 8.96 1.53
CA ALA A 140 5.15 8.19 2.10
C ALA A 140 4.05 7.94 1.06
N LEU A 141 3.70 8.96 0.27
CA LEU A 141 2.70 8.86 -0.79
C LEU A 141 3.19 7.98 -1.95
N ALA A 142 4.46 8.09 -2.34
CA ALA A 142 5.05 7.21 -3.35
C ALA A 142 5.05 5.75 -2.87
N SER A 143 5.37 5.52 -1.60
CA SER A 143 5.35 4.18 -1.00
C SER A 143 3.93 3.60 -0.99
N SER A 144 2.92 4.39 -0.61
CA SER A 144 1.53 3.92 -0.62
C SER A 144 1.10 3.44 -2.01
N LEU A 145 1.42 4.21 -3.06
CA LEU A 145 1.07 3.89 -4.44
C LEU A 145 1.87 2.70 -4.98
N ALA A 146 3.15 2.59 -4.63
CA ALA A 146 3.99 1.47 -5.05
C ALA A 146 3.61 0.16 -4.36
N ILE A 147 2.99 0.23 -3.17
CA ILE A 147 2.55 -0.97 -2.43
C ILE A 147 1.17 -1.41 -2.89
N HIS A 148 0.17 -0.51 -2.89
CA HIS A 148 -1.19 -0.87 -3.26
C HIS A 148 -2.07 0.36 -3.53
N PHE A 149 -2.87 0.34 -4.61
CA PHE A 149 -3.78 1.44 -4.96
C PHE A 149 -4.80 1.77 -3.89
N TYR A 150 -5.35 0.76 -3.22
CA TYR A 150 -6.32 0.95 -2.14
C TYR A 150 -5.75 1.81 -1.01
N VAL A 151 -4.52 1.52 -0.57
CA VAL A 151 -3.83 2.31 0.47
C VAL A 151 -3.67 3.77 0.04
N THR A 152 -3.37 4.00 -1.24
CA THR A 152 -3.27 5.37 -1.77
C THR A 152 -4.60 6.11 -1.73
N ILE A 153 -5.69 5.44 -2.08
CA ILE A 153 -7.04 6.01 -1.98
C ILE A 153 -7.36 6.37 -0.53
N MET A 154 -7.08 5.49 0.42
CA MET A 154 -7.26 5.75 1.84
C MET A 154 -6.40 6.93 2.33
N ALA A 155 -5.13 6.99 1.88
CA ALA A 155 -4.24 8.11 2.17
C ALA A 155 -4.80 9.45 1.62
N PHE A 156 -5.39 9.45 0.42
CA PHE A 156 -6.03 10.65 -0.12
C PHE A 156 -7.25 11.07 0.69
N PHE A 157 -8.12 10.15 1.10
CA PHE A 157 -9.27 10.48 1.95
C PHE A 157 -8.83 11.02 3.30
N LEU A 158 -7.86 10.40 3.94
CA LEU A 158 -7.34 10.82 5.23
C LEU A 158 -6.65 12.19 5.13
N CYS A 159 -5.76 12.38 4.15
CA CYS A 159 -5.12 13.68 3.88
C CYS A 159 -6.14 14.74 3.50
N GLY A 160 -7.15 14.41 2.68
CA GLY A 160 -8.24 15.30 2.30
C GLY A 160 -9.03 15.79 3.51
N SER A 161 -9.34 14.90 4.45
CA SER A 161 -10.01 15.27 5.70
C SER A 161 -9.22 16.32 6.50
N PHE A 162 -7.91 16.12 6.65
CA PHE A 162 -7.05 17.13 7.31
C PHE A 162 -6.86 18.39 6.46
N ALA A 163 -6.85 18.27 5.14
CA ALA A 163 -6.74 19.40 4.22
C ALA A 163 -7.92 20.36 4.34
N VAL A 164 -9.14 19.87 4.59
CA VAL A 164 -10.33 20.70 4.83
C VAL A 164 -10.10 21.62 6.02
N PHE A 165 -9.56 21.13 7.13
CA PHE A 165 -9.24 21.95 8.30
C PHE A 165 -8.08 22.93 8.06
N GLY A 166 -7.17 22.60 7.16
CA GLY A 166 -6.00 23.41 6.78
C GLY A 166 -6.17 24.20 5.49
N ILE A 167 -7.39 24.29 4.93
CA ILE A 167 -7.66 24.77 3.57
C ILE A 167 -7.03 26.13 3.24
N ARG A 168 -7.11 27.09 4.16
CA ARG A 168 -6.52 28.43 4.01
C ARG A 168 -4.99 28.39 3.87
N LYS A 169 -4.32 27.42 4.51
CA LYS A 169 -2.86 27.26 4.44
C LYS A 169 -2.44 26.53 3.17
N ILE A 170 -3.22 25.57 2.73
CA ILE A 170 -2.97 24.79 1.50
C ILE A 170 -3.08 25.70 0.28
N PHE A 171 -4.13 26.50 0.18
CA PHE A 171 -4.36 27.40 -0.96
C PHE A 171 -3.47 28.64 -0.98
N GLN A 172 -2.56 28.82 -0.02
CA GLN A 172 -1.46 29.77 -0.22
C GLN A 172 -0.64 29.36 -1.45
N LYS A 173 -0.46 30.27 -2.43
CA LYS A 173 0.15 29.97 -3.73
C LYS A 173 1.44 29.15 -3.65
N LYS A 174 2.32 29.47 -2.70
CA LYS A 174 3.58 28.73 -2.49
C LYS A 174 3.39 27.31 -1.94
N ASN A 175 2.40 27.07 -1.08
CA ASN A 175 2.14 25.76 -0.51
C ASN A 175 1.43 24.85 -1.50
N PHE A 176 0.45 25.37 -2.21
CA PHE A 176 -0.32 24.64 -3.20
C PHE A 176 0.58 24.10 -4.32
N GLY A 177 1.43 24.94 -4.89
CA GLY A 177 2.38 24.51 -5.93
C GLY A 177 3.36 23.44 -5.44
N LYS A 178 3.87 23.54 -4.18
CA LYS A 178 4.73 22.52 -3.59
C LYS A 178 3.99 21.19 -3.38
N LEU A 179 2.72 21.25 -2.93
CA LEU A 179 1.91 20.05 -2.71
C LEU A 179 1.63 19.33 -4.03
N ILE A 180 1.25 20.06 -5.08
CA ILE A 180 1.05 19.48 -6.41
C ILE A 180 2.35 18.85 -6.92
N ALA A 181 3.48 19.55 -6.80
CA ALA A 181 4.78 19.02 -7.21
C ALA A 181 5.14 17.74 -6.44
N ALA A 182 4.84 17.69 -5.14
CA ALA A 182 5.05 16.50 -4.30
C ALA A 182 4.19 15.30 -4.76
N VAL A 183 2.91 15.55 -5.06
CA VAL A 183 2.00 14.51 -5.58
C VAL A 183 2.48 14.00 -6.94
N ILE A 184 2.83 14.90 -7.86
CA ILE A 184 3.36 14.51 -9.18
C ILE A 184 4.65 13.70 -9.01
N ALA A 185 5.58 14.15 -8.16
CA ALA A 185 6.82 13.43 -7.91
C ALA A 185 6.55 12.04 -7.31
N ALA A 186 5.62 11.90 -6.37
CA ALA A 186 5.24 10.62 -5.79
C ALA A 186 4.69 9.67 -6.85
N VAL A 187 3.78 10.15 -7.71
CA VAL A 187 3.23 9.37 -8.82
C VAL A 187 4.34 8.94 -9.78
N VAL A 188 5.20 9.85 -10.21
CA VAL A 188 6.30 9.53 -11.13
C VAL A 188 7.22 8.48 -10.52
N ILE A 189 7.68 8.66 -9.28
CA ILE A 189 8.60 7.72 -8.62
C ILE A 189 7.99 6.32 -8.53
N SER A 190 6.73 6.22 -8.13
CA SER A 190 6.07 4.93 -7.90
C SER A 190 5.64 4.21 -9.17
N THR A 191 5.32 4.95 -10.24
CA THR A 191 4.77 4.37 -11.47
C THR A 191 5.81 4.09 -12.56
N ILE A 192 7.03 4.63 -12.46
CA ILE A 192 8.10 4.40 -13.47
C ILE A 192 8.26 2.90 -13.79
N PRO A 193 8.43 1.98 -12.84
CA PRO A 193 8.59 0.57 -13.18
C PRO A 193 7.38 -0.01 -13.92
N MET A 194 6.17 0.37 -13.51
CA MET A 194 4.93 -0.09 -14.13
C MET A 194 4.77 0.45 -15.55
N VAL A 195 5.07 1.73 -15.77
CA VAL A 195 5.01 2.36 -17.10
C VAL A 195 6.04 1.74 -18.05
N LEU A 196 7.24 1.49 -17.58
CA LEU A 196 8.29 0.83 -18.38
C LEU A 196 7.87 -0.59 -18.76
N ALA A 197 7.34 -1.38 -17.82
CA ALA A 197 6.87 -2.72 -18.10
C ALA A 197 5.69 -2.74 -19.10
N PHE A 198 4.74 -1.83 -18.95
CA PHE A 198 3.64 -1.67 -19.89
C PHE A 198 4.14 -1.27 -21.29
N ALA A 199 5.10 -0.34 -21.38
CA ALA A 199 5.69 0.09 -22.64
C ALA A 199 6.49 -1.03 -23.33
N THR A 200 7.00 -2.00 -22.60
CA THR A 200 7.68 -3.20 -23.14
C THR A 200 6.72 -4.35 -23.46
N GLY A 201 5.41 -4.14 -23.34
CA GLY A 201 4.37 -5.09 -23.74
C GLY A 201 3.85 -5.99 -22.61
N THR A 202 4.21 -5.74 -21.35
CA THR A 202 3.61 -6.45 -20.21
C THR A 202 2.16 -6.02 -20.05
N PRO A 203 1.16 -6.92 -20.07
CA PRO A 203 -0.24 -6.55 -19.93
C PRO A 203 -0.54 -6.03 -18.51
N LEU A 204 -1.67 -5.34 -18.34
CA LEU A 204 -2.18 -5.01 -17.03
C LEU A 204 -2.65 -6.29 -16.31
N GLN A 205 -2.38 -6.38 -15.03
CA GLN A 205 -2.89 -7.48 -14.20
C GLN A 205 -4.43 -7.47 -14.19
N GLY A 206 -5.05 -8.65 -14.14
CA GLY A 206 -6.49 -8.83 -14.34
C GLY A 206 -7.40 -7.96 -13.47
N SER A 207 -7.09 -7.79 -12.18
CA SER A 207 -7.87 -6.93 -11.27
C SER A 207 -7.76 -5.44 -11.62
N LEU A 208 -6.61 -5.00 -12.09
CA LEU A 208 -6.40 -3.63 -12.52
C LEU A 208 -7.13 -3.37 -13.86
N ASN A 209 -7.07 -4.31 -14.76
CA ASN A 209 -7.79 -4.25 -16.04
C ASN A 209 -9.32 -4.20 -15.82
N TRP A 210 -9.84 -5.02 -14.91
CA TRP A 210 -11.25 -4.96 -14.52
C TRP A 210 -11.63 -3.59 -13.93
N GLY A 211 -10.82 -3.03 -13.02
CA GLY A 211 -11.05 -1.69 -12.48
C GLY A 211 -11.06 -0.61 -13.55
N MET A 212 -10.16 -0.67 -14.53
CA MET A 212 -10.14 0.24 -15.67
C MET A 212 -11.39 0.10 -16.55
N ASN A 213 -11.88 -1.11 -16.75
CA ASN A 213 -13.11 -1.36 -17.53
C ASN A 213 -14.35 -0.77 -16.83
N ILE A 214 -14.42 -0.83 -15.49
CA ILE A 214 -15.48 -0.15 -14.74
C ILE A 214 -15.42 1.37 -14.94
N ILE A 215 -14.24 1.96 -14.78
CA ILE A 215 -14.05 3.41 -14.94
C ILE A 215 -14.43 3.88 -16.35
N ASN A 216 -14.09 3.10 -17.36
CA ASN A 216 -14.38 3.40 -18.76
C ASN A 216 -15.83 3.05 -19.18
N GLY A 217 -16.64 2.47 -18.29
CA GLY A 217 -17.99 2.02 -18.59
C GLY A 217 -18.07 0.82 -19.54
N THR A 218 -16.95 0.11 -19.71
CA THR A 218 -16.83 -1.05 -20.61
C THR A 218 -16.95 -2.39 -19.88
N ASP A 219 -17.48 -2.38 -18.64
CA ASP A 219 -17.74 -3.59 -17.87
C ASP A 219 -18.86 -4.41 -18.51
N THR A 220 -18.51 -5.15 -19.56
CA THR A 220 -19.39 -6.07 -20.27
C THR A 220 -19.43 -7.42 -19.53
N LYS A 221 -20.50 -8.21 -19.76
CA LYS A 221 -20.61 -9.59 -19.25
C LYS A 221 -19.36 -10.45 -19.59
N GLU A 222 -18.70 -10.16 -20.71
CA GLU A 222 -17.47 -10.84 -21.18
C GLU A 222 -16.27 -10.56 -20.24
N GLY A 223 -16.09 -9.35 -19.74
CA GLY A 223 -15.04 -9.04 -18.76
C GLY A 223 -15.22 -9.79 -17.45
N ARG A 224 -16.45 -9.93 -16.97
CA ARG A 224 -16.77 -10.74 -15.77
C ARG A 224 -16.53 -12.22 -15.99
N THR A 225 -16.76 -12.72 -17.20
CA THR A 225 -16.50 -14.11 -17.57
C THR A 225 -14.99 -14.39 -17.60
N GLN A 226 -14.18 -13.45 -18.09
CA GLN A 226 -12.71 -13.59 -18.11
C GLN A 226 -12.12 -13.59 -16.70
N VAL A 227 -12.61 -12.74 -15.79
CA VAL A 227 -12.20 -12.75 -14.38
C VAL A 227 -12.63 -14.05 -13.70
N ALA A 228 -13.84 -14.53 -13.96
CA ALA A 228 -14.32 -15.82 -13.44
C ALA A 228 -13.52 -17.00 -14.03
N GLN A 229 -13.10 -16.94 -15.29
CA GLN A 229 -12.22 -17.93 -15.90
C GLN A 229 -10.82 -17.88 -15.33
N SER A 230 -10.22 -16.71 -15.10
CA SER A 230 -8.90 -16.61 -14.46
C SER A 230 -8.91 -17.15 -13.03
N ILE A 231 -9.99 -16.94 -12.27
CA ILE A 231 -10.16 -17.51 -10.93
C ILE A 231 -10.32 -19.04 -11.00
N ASN A 232 -11.03 -19.55 -12.01
CA ASN A 232 -11.17 -20.99 -12.21
C ASN A 232 -9.89 -21.65 -12.72
N ASP A 233 -9.11 -20.97 -13.56
CA ASP A 233 -7.80 -21.43 -14.00
C ASP A 233 -6.80 -21.45 -12.85
N GLU A 234 -6.85 -20.47 -11.95
CA GLU A 234 -6.06 -20.43 -10.72
C GLU A 234 -6.42 -21.63 -9.80
N SER A 235 -7.71 -21.93 -9.64
CA SER A 235 -8.16 -23.10 -8.87
C SER A 235 -7.77 -24.43 -9.51
N SER A 236 -7.71 -24.49 -10.83
CA SER A 236 -7.27 -25.70 -11.57
C SER A 236 -5.76 -25.89 -11.51
N MET A 237 -4.97 -24.80 -11.46
CA MET A 237 -3.53 -24.83 -11.22
C MET A 237 -3.20 -25.28 -9.78
N ASP A 238 -3.96 -24.84 -8.78
CA ASP A 238 -3.82 -25.30 -7.40
C ASP A 238 -4.13 -26.80 -7.26
N GLU A 239 -5.13 -27.29 -7.97
CA GLU A 239 -5.46 -28.71 -7.98
C GLU A 239 -4.39 -29.55 -8.70
N ALA A 240 -3.80 -29.04 -9.78
CA ALA A 240 -2.69 -29.68 -10.48
C ALA A 240 -1.41 -29.70 -9.64
N ALA A 241 -1.09 -28.61 -8.96
CA ALA A 241 0.04 -28.53 -8.04
C ALA A 241 -0.11 -29.48 -6.84
N ARG A 242 -1.33 -29.62 -6.32
CA ARG A 242 -1.64 -30.56 -5.24
C ARG A 242 -1.47 -32.01 -5.68
N LYS A 243 -1.94 -32.38 -6.88
CA LYS A 243 -1.75 -33.73 -7.46
C LYS A 243 -0.28 -34.07 -7.69
N LEU A 244 0.54 -33.06 -8.11
CA LEU A 244 1.98 -33.24 -8.26
C LEU A 244 2.69 -33.49 -6.93
N LEU A 245 2.27 -32.78 -5.86
CA LEU A 245 2.80 -32.99 -4.52
C LEU A 245 2.41 -34.37 -3.94
N GLU A 246 1.19 -34.82 -4.17
CA GLU A 246 0.73 -36.12 -3.76
C GLU A 246 1.49 -37.25 -4.51
N SER A 247 1.76 -37.10 -5.80
CA SER A 247 2.53 -38.05 -6.61
C SER A 247 4.03 -38.10 -6.32
N SER A 248 4.58 -37.06 -5.68
CA SER A 248 6.00 -37.00 -5.28
C SER A 248 6.26 -37.57 -3.88
N SER A 249 5.22 -37.94 -3.15
CA SER A 249 5.27 -38.49 -1.78
C SER A 249 5.11 -40.04 -1.74
N GLU A 250 4.89 -40.67 -2.88
CA GLU A 250 4.98 -42.14 -3.09
C GLU A 250 6.36 -42.51 -3.67
#